data_b325fbb0cca2321dd79d1b90e02a1406
#
_entry.id   b325fbb0cca2321dd79d1b90e02a1406
#
_cell.length_a   1.000
_cell.length_b   1.000
_cell.length_c   1.000
_cell.angle_alpha   90.00
_cell.angle_beta   90.00
_cell.angle_gamma   90.00
#
_symmetry.space_group_name_H-M   'P 1'
#
loop_
_entity.id
_entity.type
_entity.pdbx_description
1 polymer ?
#
loop_
_entity_poly.entity_id
_entity_poly.type
_entity_poly.pdbx_seq_one_letter_code
_entity_poly.pdbx_strand_id
1 'polypeptide(L)'
;MTTDTKNTQLKLTDGRIITFNDDQEEGLKKIKSWLKSKKQFFTLAGYAGTGKSTIIKKIIDEYNGLLVVSAPTHKAKKVIMRTTGEDGQTLHALLGLRPDVNLDDFNPNDPKYNPLAEPRIMGYNLVIIDEASMINQELYELIKKTIKKDKDIKVLFMGDPAQIPPVGEKESVVFDGT
;
A
#
# COMPACT_ATOMS: atom_id res chain seq x y z
N MET A 1 0.66 39.44 2.55
CA MET A 1 1.77 38.59 2.09
C MET A 1 1.18 37.24 1.69
N THR A 2 0.89 37.09 0.41
CA THR A 2 0.45 35.82 -0.15
C THR A 2 1.67 34.90 -0.22
N THR A 3 1.73 33.93 0.67
CA THR A 3 2.68 32.80 0.52
C THR A 3 2.25 32.02 -0.71
N ASP A 4 2.97 32.20 -1.81
CA ASP A 4 2.90 31.38 -3.00
C ASP A 4 3.36 29.97 -2.62
N THR A 5 2.46 29.17 -2.05
CA THR A 5 2.66 27.74 -1.81
C THR A 5 2.61 27.07 -3.18
N LYS A 6 3.76 26.97 -3.84
CA LYS A 6 3.90 26.17 -5.04
C LYS A 6 3.47 24.75 -4.72
N ASN A 7 2.34 24.32 -5.25
CA ASN A 7 1.87 22.95 -5.11
C ASN A 7 2.90 21.95 -5.66
N THR A 8 2.98 20.80 -5.02
CA THR A 8 3.88 19.72 -5.42
C THR A 8 3.62 19.32 -6.88
N GLN A 9 4.68 19.14 -7.64
CA GLN A 9 4.64 18.71 -9.02
C GLN A 9 5.28 17.33 -9.17
N LEU A 10 4.73 16.54 -10.06
CA LEU A 10 5.25 15.25 -10.49
C LEU A 10 5.43 15.26 -12.01
N LYS A 11 6.66 15.03 -12.46
CA LYS A 11 6.96 14.86 -13.89
C LYS A 11 6.81 13.36 -14.25
N LEU A 12 5.95 13.08 -15.20
CA LEU A 12 5.77 11.71 -15.71
C LEU A 12 6.84 11.36 -16.75
N THR A 13 6.98 10.08 -17.03
CA THR A 13 7.95 9.55 -18.02
C THR A 13 7.69 10.05 -19.44
N ASP A 14 6.45 10.40 -19.77
CA ASP A 14 6.04 10.99 -21.06
C ASP A 14 6.23 12.52 -21.13
N GLY A 15 6.82 13.11 -20.08
CA GLY A 15 7.11 14.53 -19.99
C GLY A 15 5.97 15.42 -19.45
N ARG A 16 4.78 14.86 -19.24
CA ARG A 16 3.67 15.62 -18.63
C ARG A 16 3.99 15.95 -17.17
N ILE A 17 3.50 17.12 -16.74
CA ILE A 17 3.62 17.56 -15.35
C ILE A 17 2.22 17.53 -14.72
N ILE A 18 2.11 16.80 -13.60
CA ILE A 18 0.91 16.78 -12.76
C ILE A 18 1.15 17.67 -11.57
N THR A 19 0.25 18.60 -11.31
CA THR A 19 0.25 19.42 -10.09
C THR A 19 -0.72 18.82 -9.10
N PHE A 20 -0.26 18.62 -7.85
CA PHE A 20 -1.07 18.04 -6.77
C PHE A 20 -2.20 19.01 -6.40
N ASN A 21 -3.38 18.46 -6.16
CA ASN A 21 -4.47 19.19 -5.50
C ASN A 21 -4.29 19.18 -3.98
N ASP A 22 -5.14 19.91 -3.27
CA ASP A 22 -5.02 20.10 -1.81
C ASP A 22 -5.12 18.76 -1.05
N ASP A 23 -6.01 17.85 -1.47
CA ASP A 23 -6.18 16.54 -0.84
C ASP A 23 -4.93 15.67 -1.03
N GLN A 24 -4.33 15.71 -2.22
CA GLN A 24 -3.09 14.99 -2.52
C GLN A 24 -1.90 15.56 -1.71
N GLU A 25 -1.82 16.88 -1.58
CA GLU A 25 -0.81 17.55 -0.74
C GLU A 25 -0.94 17.15 0.72
N GLU A 26 -2.16 17.15 1.25
CA GLU A 26 -2.42 16.75 2.63
C GLU A 26 -2.06 15.27 2.84
N GLY A 27 -2.48 14.39 1.93
CA GLY A 27 -2.15 12.96 1.95
C GLY A 27 -0.63 12.73 1.95
N LEU A 28 0.08 13.38 1.05
CA LEU A 28 1.54 13.28 0.95
C LEU A 28 2.23 13.80 2.23
N LYS A 29 1.76 14.91 2.79
CA LYS A 29 2.27 15.47 4.03
C LYS A 29 2.09 14.51 5.21
N LYS A 30 0.90 13.90 5.33
CA LYS A 30 0.62 12.88 6.37
C LYS A 30 1.54 11.68 6.24
N ILE A 31 1.75 11.16 5.01
CA ILE A 31 2.67 10.05 4.76
C ILE A 31 4.10 10.42 5.14
N LYS A 32 4.60 11.58 4.73
CA LYS A 32 5.96 12.05 5.07
C LYS A 32 6.15 12.20 6.58
N SER A 33 5.15 12.67 7.30
CA SER A 33 5.17 12.76 8.77
C SER A 33 5.22 11.39 9.41
N TRP A 34 4.36 10.45 8.93
CA TRP A 34 4.36 9.09 9.40
C TRP A 34 5.68 8.35 9.14
N LEU A 35 6.31 8.54 7.98
CA LEU A 35 7.60 7.92 7.66
C LEU A 35 8.68 8.27 8.69
N LYS A 36 8.62 9.47 9.29
CA LYS A 36 9.53 9.93 10.35
C LYS A 36 9.11 9.46 11.75
N SER A 37 7.92 8.91 11.93
CA SER A 37 7.40 8.45 13.22
C SER A 37 7.89 7.05 13.55
N LYS A 38 7.63 6.58 14.78
CA LYS A 38 7.89 5.20 15.21
C LYS A 38 6.77 4.21 14.82
N LYS A 39 5.66 4.69 14.25
CA LYS A 39 4.52 3.85 13.86
C LYS A 39 4.87 3.05 12.60
N GLN A 40 4.67 1.73 12.62
CA GLN A 40 4.94 0.86 11.48
C GLN A 40 3.86 0.92 10.41
N PHE A 41 2.61 1.19 10.78
CA PHE A 41 1.46 1.16 9.89
C PHE A 41 0.84 2.53 9.70
N PHE A 42 0.40 2.80 8.49
CA PHE A 42 -0.40 3.97 8.16
C PHE A 42 -1.38 3.60 7.03
N THR A 43 -2.59 4.13 7.10
CA THR A 43 -3.59 3.95 6.06
C THR A 43 -3.97 5.31 5.48
N LEU A 44 -3.87 5.42 4.16
CA LEU A 44 -4.40 6.54 3.41
C LEU A 44 -5.67 6.09 2.67
N ALA A 45 -6.81 6.47 3.22
CA ALA A 45 -8.10 6.25 2.57
C ALA A 45 -8.34 7.33 1.50
N GLY A 46 -8.90 6.92 0.36
CA GLY A 46 -9.28 7.85 -0.70
C GLY A 46 -10.16 7.16 -1.74
N TYR A 47 -11.21 7.85 -2.17
CA TYR A 47 -12.14 7.34 -3.18
C TYR A 47 -11.46 7.09 -4.53
N ALA A 48 -12.06 6.24 -5.35
CA ALA A 48 -11.60 6.00 -6.71
C ALA A 48 -11.49 7.32 -7.49
N GLY A 49 -10.41 7.47 -8.25
CA GLY A 49 -10.17 8.68 -9.05
C GLY A 49 -9.60 9.88 -8.29
N THR A 50 -9.26 9.77 -7.00
CA THR A 50 -8.67 10.87 -6.21
C THR A 50 -7.17 11.05 -6.41
N GLY A 51 -6.54 10.28 -7.31
CA GLY A 51 -5.11 10.42 -7.63
C GLY A 51 -4.17 9.71 -6.65
N LYS A 52 -4.60 8.64 -5.99
CA LYS A 52 -3.74 7.80 -5.14
C LYS A 52 -2.48 7.31 -5.85
N SER A 53 -2.61 6.89 -7.11
CA SER A 53 -1.47 6.46 -7.94
C SER A 53 -0.42 7.56 -8.13
N THR A 54 -0.83 8.81 -8.21
CA THR A 54 0.06 9.98 -8.31
C THR A 54 0.87 10.15 -7.02
N ILE A 55 0.22 9.96 -5.87
CA ILE A 55 0.89 9.99 -4.55
C ILE A 55 1.91 8.84 -4.45
N ILE A 56 1.53 7.61 -4.85
CA ILE A 56 2.44 6.46 -4.87
C ILE A 56 3.67 6.76 -5.73
N LYS A 57 3.48 7.26 -6.95
CA LYS A 57 4.58 7.61 -7.85
C LYS A 57 5.51 8.66 -7.24
N LYS A 58 4.96 9.66 -6.58
CA LYS A 58 5.75 10.69 -5.89
C LYS A 58 6.57 10.13 -4.74
N ILE A 59 5.99 9.20 -3.97
CA ILE A 59 6.71 8.51 -2.89
C ILE A 59 7.86 7.68 -3.46
N ILE A 60 7.62 6.91 -4.53
CA ILE A 60 8.64 6.10 -5.20
C ILE A 60 9.81 6.98 -5.65
N ASP A 61 9.54 8.13 -6.27
CA ASP A 61 10.57 9.03 -6.80
C ASP A 61 11.43 9.69 -5.70
N GLU A 62 10.89 9.85 -4.50
CA GLU A 62 11.56 10.57 -3.40
C GLU A 62 12.10 9.66 -2.28
N TYR A 63 11.70 8.40 -2.23
CA TYR A 63 12.08 7.52 -1.13
C TYR A 63 13.49 6.95 -1.30
N ASN A 64 14.35 7.17 -0.31
CA ASN A 64 15.72 6.64 -0.26
C ASN A 64 15.77 5.37 0.60
N GLY A 65 15.45 4.24 0.00
CA GLY A 65 15.47 2.95 0.69
C GLY A 65 14.87 1.86 -0.19
N LEU A 66 14.86 0.63 0.32
CA LEU A 66 14.24 -0.48 -0.38
C LEU A 66 12.72 -0.39 -0.24
N LEU A 67 12.06 -0.10 -1.35
CA LEU A 67 10.63 0.07 -1.44
C LEU A 67 10.03 -0.97 -2.38
N VAL A 68 8.83 -1.46 -2.04
CA VAL A 68 8.02 -2.30 -2.93
C VAL A 68 6.57 -1.82 -2.92
N VAL A 69 5.94 -1.87 -4.09
CA VAL A 69 4.50 -1.67 -4.23
C VAL A 69 3.84 -3.02 -4.47
N SER A 70 2.80 -3.30 -3.73
CA SER A 70 2.08 -4.57 -3.76
C SER A 70 0.57 -4.35 -3.89
N ALA A 71 -0.11 -5.40 -4.29
CA ALA A 71 -1.57 -5.45 -4.29
C ALA A 71 -2.06 -6.87 -4.03
N PRO A 72 -3.28 -7.05 -3.49
CA PRO A 72 -3.85 -8.36 -3.20
C PRO A 72 -4.06 -9.22 -4.45
N THR A 73 -4.27 -8.62 -5.62
CA THR A 73 -4.55 -9.34 -6.86
C THR A 73 -3.53 -9.06 -7.96
N HIS A 74 -3.39 -10.01 -8.90
CA HIS A 74 -2.58 -9.82 -10.12
C HIS A 74 -3.08 -8.70 -11.02
N LYS A 75 -4.39 -8.45 -11.04
CA LYS A 75 -4.98 -7.36 -11.82
C LYS A 75 -4.55 -6.01 -11.27
N ALA A 76 -4.66 -5.83 -9.96
CA ALA A 76 -4.22 -4.62 -9.28
C ALA A 76 -2.70 -4.40 -9.45
N LYS A 77 -1.87 -5.46 -9.35
CA LYS A 77 -0.43 -5.40 -9.66
C LYS A 77 -0.17 -4.82 -11.05
N LYS A 78 -0.89 -5.28 -12.10
CA LYS A 78 -0.72 -4.76 -13.47
C LYS A 78 -1.07 -3.28 -13.59
N VAL A 79 -2.08 -2.82 -12.85
CA VAL A 79 -2.44 -1.38 -12.81
C VAL A 79 -1.31 -0.56 -12.20
N ILE A 80 -0.74 -1.02 -11.09
CA ILE A 80 0.40 -0.38 -10.44
C ILE A 80 1.58 -0.25 -11.42
N MET A 81 1.97 -1.34 -12.09
CA MET A 81 3.05 -1.33 -13.07
C MET A 81 2.84 -0.29 -14.18
N ARG A 82 1.61 -0.19 -14.71
CA ARG A 82 1.29 0.79 -15.75
C ARG A 82 1.36 2.23 -15.26
N THR A 83 0.96 2.46 -14.01
CA THR A 83 0.85 3.80 -13.43
C THR A 83 2.17 4.32 -12.90
N THR A 84 2.97 3.44 -12.28
CA THR A 84 4.20 3.85 -11.59
C THR A 84 5.46 3.54 -12.39
N GLY A 85 5.39 2.63 -13.37
CA GLY A 85 6.55 2.09 -14.08
C GLY A 85 7.39 1.10 -13.27
N GLU A 86 6.97 0.77 -12.05
CA GLU A 86 7.68 -0.16 -11.17
C GLU A 86 7.12 -1.57 -11.27
N ASP A 87 7.99 -2.57 -11.21
CA ASP A 87 7.59 -3.98 -11.15
C ASP A 87 7.16 -4.33 -9.72
N GLY A 88 5.85 -4.15 -9.46
CA GLY A 88 5.26 -4.50 -8.17
C GLY A 88 5.31 -6.00 -7.90
N GLN A 89 5.25 -6.38 -6.63
CA GLN A 89 5.10 -7.78 -6.20
C GLN A 89 3.66 -8.05 -5.75
N THR A 90 3.20 -9.29 -5.92
CA THR A 90 1.93 -9.69 -5.31
C THR A 90 2.10 -9.85 -3.80
N LEU A 91 1.01 -9.66 -3.07
CA LEU A 91 1.02 -9.87 -1.62
C LEU A 91 1.33 -11.34 -1.26
N HIS A 92 0.93 -12.30 -2.12
CA HIS A 92 1.33 -13.71 -2.01
C HIS A 92 2.86 -13.86 -1.97
N ALA A 93 3.56 -13.28 -2.94
CA ALA A 93 5.02 -13.36 -3.01
C ALA A 93 5.70 -12.68 -1.81
N LEU A 94 5.16 -11.54 -1.36
CA LEU A 94 5.68 -10.84 -0.18
C LEU A 94 5.54 -11.64 1.11
N LEU A 95 4.43 -12.38 1.26
CA LEU A 95 4.15 -13.19 2.45
C LEU A 95 4.61 -14.65 2.32
N GLY A 96 5.16 -15.05 1.16
CA GLY A 96 5.60 -16.42 0.90
C GLY A 96 4.46 -17.42 0.71
N LEU A 97 3.24 -16.96 0.39
CA LEU A 97 2.06 -17.77 0.20
C LEU A 97 2.00 -18.41 -1.20
N ARG A 98 1.18 -19.45 -1.36
CA ARG A 98 0.90 -20.05 -2.67
C ARG A 98 0.22 -19.04 -3.60
N PRO A 99 0.59 -18.99 -4.89
CA PRO A 99 0.00 -18.03 -5.83
C PRO A 99 -1.49 -18.23 -6.11
N ASP A 100 -2.00 -19.44 -5.90
CA ASP A 100 -3.40 -19.82 -6.12
C ASP A 100 -4.32 -19.60 -4.91
N VAL A 101 -3.75 -19.15 -3.79
CA VAL A 101 -4.52 -18.82 -2.59
C VAL A 101 -5.35 -17.56 -2.83
N ASN A 102 -6.65 -17.65 -2.53
CA ASN A 102 -7.50 -16.46 -2.51
C ASN A 102 -7.32 -15.71 -1.18
N LEU A 103 -6.85 -14.46 -1.23
CA LEU A 103 -6.61 -13.67 -0.03
C LEU A 103 -7.89 -13.06 0.56
N ASP A 104 -8.99 -13.04 -0.20
CA ASP A 104 -10.27 -12.50 0.29
C ASP A 104 -10.87 -13.38 1.41
N ASP A 105 -10.58 -14.68 1.39
CA ASP A 105 -11.01 -15.66 2.38
C ASP A 105 -9.85 -16.25 3.20
N PHE A 106 -8.78 -15.48 3.38
CA PHE A 106 -7.61 -15.92 4.13
C PHE A 106 -7.99 -16.40 5.53
N ASN A 107 -7.58 -17.62 5.86
CA ASN A 107 -7.81 -18.25 7.17
C ASN A 107 -6.51 -18.90 7.68
N PRO A 108 -5.94 -18.42 8.79
CA PRO A 108 -4.66 -18.93 9.32
C PRO A 108 -4.73 -20.39 9.80
N ASN A 109 -5.95 -20.93 10.02
CA ASN A 109 -6.15 -22.31 10.45
C ASN A 109 -6.24 -23.31 9.28
N ASP A 110 -6.34 -22.82 8.04
CA ASP A 110 -6.35 -23.66 6.85
C ASP A 110 -4.91 -23.86 6.35
N PRO A 111 -4.41 -25.11 6.25
CA PRO A 111 -3.05 -25.41 5.79
C PRO A 111 -2.68 -24.83 4.42
N LYS A 112 -3.67 -24.56 3.54
CA LYS A 112 -3.42 -23.92 2.24
C LYS A 112 -2.79 -22.52 2.35
N TYR A 113 -2.97 -21.83 3.49
CA TYR A 113 -2.41 -20.51 3.75
C TYR A 113 -1.07 -20.54 4.47
N ASN A 114 -0.52 -21.72 4.75
CA ASN A 114 0.81 -21.79 5.34
C ASN A 114 1.86 -21.27 4.35
N PRO A 115 2.81 -20.44 4.80
CA PRO A 115 3.90 -19.97 3.95
C PRO A 115 4.70 -21.14 3.37
N LEU A 116 4.96 -21.09 2.05
CA LEU A 116 5.80 -22.07 1.35
C LEU A 116 7.27 -21.67 1.30
N ALA A 117 7.55 -20.38 1.52
CA ALA A 117 8.88 -19.80 1.42
C ALA A 117 9.06 -18.71 2.47
N GLU A 118 10.30 -18.27 2.67
CA GLU A 118 10.59 -17.12 3.52
C GLU A 118 9.87 -15.87 3.00
N PRO A 119 9.19 -15.12 3.89
CA PRO A 119 8.47 -13.91 3.50
C PRO A 119 9.43 -12.84 2.96
N ARG A 120 9.26 -12.45 1.71
CA ARG A 120 10.12 -11.43 1.06
C ARG A 120 9.89 -10.03 1.61
N ILE A 121 8.78 -9.80 2.29
CA ILE A 121 8.44 -8.51 2.91
C ILE A 121 9.56 -8.00 3.83
N MET A 122 10.31 -8.92 4.45
CA MET A 122 11.44 -8.59 5.33
C MET A 122 12.63 -7.96 4.60
N GLY A 123 12.67 -7.99 3.28
CA GLY A 123 13.72 -7.38 2.46
C GLY A 123 13.51 -5.89 2.15
N TYR A 124 12.43 -5.27 2.63
CA TYR A 124 12.08 -3.90 2.28
C TYR A 124 11.97 -2.99 3.52
N ASN A 125 12.28 -1.70 3.33
CA ASN A 125 12.08 -0.70 4.37
C ASN A 125 10.66 -0.09 4.31
N LEU A 126 10.10 0.04 3.09
CA LEU A 126 8.74 0.55 2.87
C LEU A 126 7.97 -0.38 1.95
N VAL A 127 6.83 -0.84 2.42
CA VAL A 127 5.87 -1.64 1.64
C VAL A 127 4.61 -0.82 1.44
N ILE A 128 4.24 -0.56 0.20
CA ILE A 128 2.98 0.10 -0.16
C ILE A 128 2.02 -0.98 -0.65
N ILE A 129 0.88 -1.12 0.01
CA ILE A 129 -0.17 -2.07 -0.37
C ILE A 129 -1.35 -1.26 -0.90
N ASP A 130 -1.55 -1.29 -2.22
CA ASP A 130 -2.70 -0.70 -2.88
C ASP A 130 -3.89 -1.66 -2.88
N GLU A 131 -5.09 -1.14 -3.17
CA GLU A 131 -6.35 -1.89 -3.10
C GLU A 131 -6.61 -2.52 -1.72
N ALA A 132 -6.31 -1.78 -0.67
CA ALA A 132 -6.33 -2.27 0.70
C ALA A 132 -7.74 -2.62 1.23
N SER A 133 -8.81 -2.25 0.53
CA SER A 133 -10.18 -2.68 0.84
C SER A 133 -10.35 -4.21 0.84
N MET A 134 -9.46 -4.93 0.18
CA MET A 134 -9.46 -6.40 0.09
C MET A 134 -8.73 -7.09 1.26
N ILE A 135 -8.13 -6.34 2.19
CA ILE A 135 -7.41 -6.90 3.33
C ILE A 135 -8.40 -7.25 4.44
N ASN A 136 -8.58 -8.55 4.72
CA ASN A 136 -9.37 -9.01 5.86
C ASN A 136 -8.56 -8.99 7.17
N GLN A 137 -9.25 -9.21 8.29
CA GLN A 137 -8.65 -9.18 9.64
C GLN A 137 -7.48 -10.17 9.77
N GLU A 138 -7.63 -11.39 9.31
CA GLU A 138 -6.64 -12.45 9.42
C GLU A 138 -5.39 -12.15 8.60
N LEU A 139 -5.56 -11.61 7.39
CA LEU A 139 -4.45 -11.20 6.53
C LEU A 139 -3.69 -10.00 7.14
N TYR A 140 -4.41 -9.05 7.69
CA TYR A 140 -3.81 -7.92 8.41
C TYR A 140 -2.97 -8.40 9.61
N GLU A 141 -3.49 -9.33 10.41
CA GLU A 141 -2.75 -9.92 11.53
C GLU A 141 -1.52 -10.71 11.06
N LEU A 142 -1.60 -11.42 9.92
CA LEU A 142 -0.44 -12.09 9.33
C LEU A 142 0.65 -11.08 8.95
N ILE A 143 0.30 -9.97 8.30
CA ILE A 143 1.25 -8.92 7.96
C ILE A 143 1.92 -8.37 9.22
N LYS A 144 1.13 -8.00 10.23
CA LYS A 144 1.64 -7.52 11.52
C LYS A 144 2.60 -8.51 12.18
N LYS A 145 2.21 -9.78 12.26
CA LYS A 145 3.02 -10.85 12.86
C LYS A 145 4.34 -11.02 12.10
N THR A 146 4.28 -10.97 10.78
CA THR A 146 5.46 -11.19 9.92
C THR A 146 6.52 -10.11 10.15
N ILE A 147 6.13 -8.83 10.19
CA ILE A 147 7.09 -7.71 10.35
C ILE A 147 7.37 -7.34 11.81
N LYS A 148 6.75 -8.02 12.79
CA LYS A 148 6.89 -7.69 14.21
C LYS A 148 8.34 -7.66 14.70
N LYS A 149 9.19 -8.50 14.11
CA LYS A 149 10.60 -8.66 14.51
C LYS A 149 11.48 -7.49 14.02
N ASP A 150 11.08 -6.81 12.96
CA ASP A 150 11.81 -5.68 12.39
C ASP A 150 10.94 -4.41 12.49
N LYS A 151 11.32 -3.52 13.40
CA LYS A 151 10.57 -2.28 13.68
C LYS A 151 10.82 -1.18 12.64
N ASP A 152 11.82 -1.35 11.79
CA ASP A 152 12.17 -0.37 10.76
C ASP A 152 11.34 -0.55 9.48
N ILE A 153 10.68 -1.72 9.33
CA ILE A 153 9.75 -1.95 8.22
C ILE A 153 8.48 -1.13 8.42
N LYS A 154 8.12 -0.35 7.42
CA LYS A 154 6.88 0.43 7.38
C LYS A 154 5.93 -0.08 6.31
N VAL A 155 4.65 -0.13 6.63
CA VAL A 155 3.59 -0.57 5.71
C VAL A 155 2.57 0.55 5.55
N LEU A 156 2.42 1.02 4.32
CA LEU A 156 1.41 1.98 3.89
C LEU A 156 0.28 1.23 3.19
N PHE A 157 -0.90 1.26 3.77
CA PHE A 157 -2.12 0.80 3.08
C PHE A 157 -2.75 1.98 2.34
N MET A 158 -3.12 1.73 1.09
CA MET A 158 -3.85 2.70 0.27
C MET A 158 -5.06 2.02 -0.36
N GLY A 159 -6.20 2.65 -0.32
CA GLY A 159 -7.41 2.09 -0.90
C GLY A 159 -8.62 2.99 -0.73
N ASP A 160 -9.72 2.52 -1.28
CA ASP A 160 -11.01 3.17 -1.24
C ASP A 160 -11.92 2.40 -0.28
N PRO A 161 -12.30 2.98 0.88
CA PRO A 161 -13.16 2.31 1.84
C PRO A 161 -14.57 2.02 1.30
N ALA A 162 -14.99 2.70 0.21
CA ALA A 162 -16.28 2.46 -0.44
C ALA A 162 -16.24 1.30 -1.46
N GLN A 163 -15.07 0.70 -1.73
CA GLN A 163 -14.98 -0.49 -2.57
C GLN A 163 -15.43 -1.75 -1.81
N ILE A 164 -15.57 -2.85 -2.57
CA ILE A 164 -16.05 -4.13 -2.03
C ILE A 164 -15.14 -4.58 -0.88
N PRO A 165 -15.69 -4.75 0.34
CA PRO A 165 -14.92 -5.22 1.48
C PRO A 165 -14.62 -6.72 1.39
N PRO A 166 -13.74 -7.25 2.26
CA PRO A 166 -13.52 -8.69 2.39
C PRO A 166 -14.80 -9.47 2.69
N VAL A 167 -14.83 -10.73 2.31
CA VAL A 167 -16.01 -11.60 2.53
C VAL A 167 -16.32 -11.70 4.03
N GLY A 168 -17.56 -11.39 4.39
CA GLY A 168 -18.04 -11.45 5.78
C GLY A 168 -17.72 -10.23 6.64
N GLU A 169 -17.03 -9.23 6.12
CA GLU A 169 -16.71 -7.98 6.80
C GLU A 169 -17.53 -6.81 6.23
N LYS A 170 -17.81 -5.80 7.04
CA LYS A 170 -18.49 -4.57 6.59
C LYS A 170 -17.53 -3.62 5.89
N GLU A 171 -16.29 -3.61 6.35
CA GLU A 171 -15.19 -2.79 5.87
C GLU A 171 -13.88 -3.52 6.19
N SER A 172 -12.83 -3.28 5.40
CA SER A 172 -11.51 -3.80 5.76
C SER A 172 -10.98 -3.15 7.02
N VAL A 173 -10.43 -3.96 7.91
CA VAL A 173 -9.83 -3.54 9.19
C VAL A 173 -8.75 -2.46 9.04
N VAL A 174 -8.12 -2.36 7.88
CA VAL A 174 -7.06 -1.34 7.64
C VAL A 174 -7.61 0.09 7.66
N PHE A 175 -8.93 0.27 7.51
CA PHE A 175 -9.59 1.57 7.56
C PHE A 175 -10.13 1.93 8.95
N ASP A 176 -10.05 1.03 9.93
CA ASP A 176 -10.49 1.32 11.29
C ASP A 176 -9.71 2.52 11.87
N GLY A 177 -10.43 3.59 12.22
CA GLY A 177 -9.85 4.81 12.79
C GLY A 177 -9.22 5.77 11.78
N THR A 178 -9.50 5.62 10.49
CA THR A 178 -9.09 6.59 9.44
C THR A 178 -10.10 7.71 9.27
#